data_53ef78d87fbdad50b0fffe26035bbf49
#
_entry.id   53ef78d87fbdad50b0fffe26035bbf49
#
_cell.length_a   1.000
_cell.length_b   1.000
_cell.length_c   1.000
_cell.angle_alpha   90.00
_cell.angle_beta   90.00
_cell.angle_gamma   90.00
#
_symmetry.space_group_name_H-M   'P 1'
#
loop_
_entity.id
_entity.type
_entity.pdbx_description
1 polymer ?
#
loop_
_entity_poly.entity_id
_entity_poly.type
_entity_poly.pdbx_seq_one_letter_code
_entity_poly.pdbx_strand_id
1 'polypeptide(L)'
;MYDKERGLYIAHCPNGALSINGKMANRHGLIAGATGTGKTVTLQVMAESFCQAGVPCFMADMKGDLSGISQVGKMSGFIEKRLPEFFPVDSSQLTVDSDAASPQLSTFNSQLFQACPVRFFDVYGEQGHPMRATVSQMGPQLLSRLMGLNETQDGVLHIVFRIADDLAQENPNMLLLDLKDLRAMLDYVSQHAKEYQVKYGNVSAASVGAIQRALLQLEAQGADKFFGEPSFDIYDLMQTDGGKGIMNVLAADKLMMQPKLYSTFLLWLLSELYSTLPEVGDMEMPKLVFFFDEAHMLFTDTSKALLDKIEQVIRLIRSKGVGIYFITQSPTDIPEIVLGQLGNRVQHALRAYTPKDQKAVKTAADTFRPNPAFKTDETIMNLETGEALVSFLDEKGAPTVVERAKILFPLSQIGAISEGQRLDIIKQSRIYGKYDTMIDRESAFEVLLKQMEEQALAAAAEKEEKEVEKEKEKGGKAKKGIMSKVLKAVTTAVTSTMAAIVGTWVSDKISGKKTKSRKSATEKIVKNATSSVTRTISRDILGNLVK
;
A
#
# COMPACT_ATOMS: atom_id res chain seq x y z
N MET A 1 23.76 4.44 17.81
CA MET A 1 23.32 5.52 16.91
C MET A 1 22.43 6.54 17.61
N TYR A 2 21.41 6.12 18.33
CA TYR A 2 20.63 7.05 19.15
C TYR A 2 21.22 7.22 20.54
N ASP A 3 21.32 8.47 20.98
CA ASP A 3 21.68 8.87 22.32
C ASP A 3 20.78 10.06 22.71
N LYS A 4 20.30 10.09 23.95
CA LYS A 4 19.41 11.18 24.41
C LYS A 4 20.06 12.56 24.35
N GLU A 5 21.38 12.63 24.53
CA GLU A 5 22.12 13.89 24.47
C GLU A 5 22.50 14.28 23.04
N ARG A 6 22.80 13.29 22.17
CA ARG A 6 23.25 13.50 20.77
C ARG A 6 22.13 13.48 19.75
N GLY A 7 20.95 12.96 20.10
CA GLY A 7 19.84 12.76 19.17
C GLY A 7 20.06 11.56 18.23
N LEU A 8 19.47 11.63 17.04
CA LEU A 8 19.53 10.56 16.03
C LEU A 8 20.79 10.78 15.18
N TYR A 9 21.90 10.15 15.56
CA TYR A 9 23.21 10.29 14.90
C TYR A 9 23.25 9.58 13.55
N ILE A 10 23.47 10.34 12.47
CA ILE A 10 23.37 9.86 11.09
C ILE A 10 24.72 9.95 10.35
N ALA A 11 25.47 11.02 10.54
CA ALA A 11 26.68 11.29 9.81
C ALA A 11 27.72 12.00 10.67
N HIS A 12 28.97 12.01 10.20
CA HIS A 12 30.08 12.68 10.85
C HIS A 12 30.82 13.59 9.87
N CYS A 13 31.12 14.79 10.31
CA CYS A 13 31.96 15.74 9.59
C CYS A 13 33.16 16.15 10.48
N PRO A 14 34.15 16.87 9.96
CA PRO A 14 35.28 17.34 10.75
C PRO A 14 34.88 18.15 12.00
N ASN A 15 33.71 18.78 11.96
CA ASN A 15 33.19 19.58 13.07
C ASN A 15 32.42 18.74 14.13
N GLY A 16 32.27 17.41 13.91
CA GLY A 16 31.63 16.48 14.83
C GLY A 16 30.44 15.73 14.25
N ALA A 17 29.58 15.23 15.14
CA ALA A 17 28.43 14.43 14.81
C ALA A 17 27.29 15.27 14.21
N LEU A 18 26.68 14.76 13.15
CA LEU A 18 25.46 15.32 12.56
C LEU A 18 24.28 14.43 12.91
N SER A 19 23.36 14.98 13.71
CA SER A 19 22.20 14.27 14.24
C SER A 19 20.90 14.98 13.88
N ILE A 20 19.86 14.21 13.66
CA ILE A 20 18.51 14.75 13.53
C ILE A 20 17.96 14.98 14.93
N ASN A 21 17.46 16.18 15.20
CA ASN A 21 16.72 16.47 16.40
C ASN A 21 15.37 15.75 16.37
N GLY A 22 15.04 14.97 17.41
CA GLY A 22 13.81 14.20 17.50
C GLY A 22 12.54 15.02 17.27
N LYS A 23 12.47 16.22 17.87
CA LYS A 23 11.34 17.17 17.67
C LYS A 23 11.16 17.64 16.23
N MET A 24 12.25 17.60 15.44
CA MET A 24 12.26 18.02 14.05
C MET A 24 12.20 16.85 13.07
N ALA A 25 12.19 15.63 13.56
CA ALA A 25 12.20 14.43 12.73
C ALA A 25 10.88 14.22 11.94
N ASN A 26 9.75 14.71 12.46
CA ASN A 26 8.46 14.71 11.75
C ASN A 26 8.31 15.87 10.73
N ARG A 27 9.35 16.71 10.55
CA ARG A 27 9.37 17.78 9.53
C ARG A 27 9.89 17.28 8.19
N HIS A 28 9.73 16.01 7.96
CA HIS A 28 10.05 15.31 6.74
C HIS A 28 11.52 15.44 6.31
N GLY A 29 11.91 14.66 5.30
CA GLY A 29 13.26 14.70 4.81
C GLY A 29 13.42 14.18 3.39
N LEU A 30 14.62 14.40 2.85
CA LEU A 30 15.03 13.98 1.52
C LEU A 30 16.37 13.26 1.60
N ILE A 31 16.47 12.10 0.98
CA ILE A 31 17.71 11.40 0.68
C ILE A 31 17.82 11.32 -0.84
N ALA A 32 18.71 12.10 -1.44
CA ALA A 32 18.84 12.16 -2.88
C ALA A 32 20.26 11.78 -3.34
N GLY A 33 20.40 11.29 -4.56
CA GLY A 33 21.71 10.96 -5.16
C GLY A 33 21.64 9.88 -6.24
N ALA A 34 22.68 9.78 -7.04
CA ALA A 34 22.77 8.79 -8.11
C ALA A 34 22.77 7.35 -7.56
N THR A 35 22.51 6.39 -8.43
CA THR A 35 22.58 4.96 -8.07
C THR A 35 23.98 4.57 -7.59
N GLY A 36 24.07 3.76 -6.54
CA GLY A 36 25.34 3.28 -5.97
C GLY A 36 26.10 4.28 -5.12
N THR A 37 25.55 5.44 -4.77
CA THR A 37 26.21 6.46 -3.95
C THR A 37 26.04 6.29 -2.44
N GLY A 38 25.14 5.36 -1.99
CA GLY A 38 24.95 5.03 -0.58
C GLY A 38 23.57 5.40 -0.01
N LYS A 39 22.58 5.74 -0.84
CA LYS A 39 21.22 6.09 -0.38
C LYS A 39 20.57 5.01 0.51
N THR A 40 20.61 3.74 0.09
CA THR A 40 20.05 2.60 0.85
C THR A 40 20.73 2.46 2.22
N VAL A 41 22.05 2.65 2.28
CA VAL A 41 22.82 2.65 3.53
C VAL A 41 22.37 3.80 4.44
N THR A 42 22.19 5.00 3.89
CA THR A 42 21.69 6.15 4.65
C THR A 42 20.28 5.90 5.19
N LEU A 43 19.39 5.34 4.38
CA LEU A 43 18.05 4.93 4.82
C LEU A 43 18.15 3.95 5.99
N GLN A 44 18.96 2.89 5.86
CA GLN A 44 19.15 1.88 6.89
C GLN A 44 19.70 2.48 8.19
N VAL A 45 20.71 3.34 8.11
CA VAL A 45 21.28 4.06 9.27
C VAL A 45 20.22 4.94 9.96
N MET A 46 19.43 5.68 9.19
CA MET A 46 18.34 6.49 9.74
C MET A 46 17.28 5.62 10.42
N ALA A 47 16.84 4.54 9.77
CA ALA A 47 15.85 3.61 10.31
C ALA A 47 16.35 2.96 11.61
N GLU A 48 17.60 2.52 11.68
CA GLU A 48 18.22 1.99 12.90
C GLU A 48 18.27 3.03 14.03
N SER A 49 18.58 4.28 13.70
CA SER A 49 18.61 5.36 14.69
C SER A 49 17.21 5.62 15.27
N PHE A 50 16.18 5.64 14.43
CA PHE A 50 14.78 5.70 14.85
C PHE A 50 14.37 4.47 15.66
N CYS A 51 14.75 3.26 15.21
CA CYS A 51 14.51 2.02 15.95
C CYS A 51 15.01 2.11 17.39
N GLN A 52 16.26 2.51 17.57
CA GLN A 52 16.88 2.66 18.91
C GLN A 52 16.20 3.74 19.75
N ALA A 53 15.65 4.77 19.13
CA ALA A 53 14.87 5.81 19.78
C ALA A 53 13.44 5.38 20.16
N GLY A 54 13.05 4.13 19.86
CA GLY A 54 11.70 3.62 20.10
C GLY A 54 10.68 4.07 19.06
N VAL A 55 11.12 4.60 17.91
CA VAL A 55 10.26 5.08 16.83
C VAL A 55 10.12 3.99 15.76
N PRO A 56 8.93 3.45 15.53
CA PRO A 56 8.69 2.51 14.43
C PRO A 56 8.83 3.20 13.07
N CYS A 57 9.28 2.43 12.08
CA CYS A 57 9.42 2.91 10.70
C CYS A 57 8.65 1.99 9.74
N PHE A 58 8.19 2.57 8.65
CA PHE A 58 7.71 1.84 7.47
C PHE A 58 8.66 2.12 6.31
N MET A 59 9.06 1.09 5.59
CA MET A 59 9.94 1.22 4.43
C MET A 59 9.55 0.23 3.33
N ALA A 60 9.57 0.69 2.09
CA ALA A 60 9.36 -0.15 0.93
C ALA A 60 10.70 -0.70 0.45
N ASP A 61 10.82 -2.02 0.40
CA ASP A 61 12.02 -2.73 -0.04
C ASP A 61 11.86 -3.19 -1.49
N MET A 62 12.38 -2.38 -2.42
CA MET A 62 12.25 -2.60 -3.86
C MET A 62 13.19 -3.69 -4.39
N LYS A 63 14.26 -3.97 -3.68
CA LYS A 63 15.35 -4.87 -4.11
C LYS A 63 15.55 -6.06 -3.19
N GLY A 64 14.84 -6.10 -2.07
CA GLY A 64 15.03 -7.10 -1.02
C GLY A 64 16.23 -6.85 -0.11
N ASP A 65 17.00 -5.77 -0.33
CA ASP A 65 18.25 -5.48 0.37
C ASP A 65 18.06 -4.84 1.75
N LEU A 66 16.92 -4.24 2.04
CA LEU A 66 16.57 -3.69 3.35
C LEU A 66 16.20 -4.77 4.38
N SER A 67 15.89 -5.97 3.94
CA SER A 67 15.51 -7.08 4.83
C SER A 67 16.61 -7.45 5.84
N GLY A 68 17.89 -7.15 5.53
CA GLY A 68 19.03 -7.36 6.40
C GLY A 68 18.97 -6.60 7.73
N ILE A 69 18.19 -5.52 7.83
CA ILE A 69 17.98 -4.78 9.08
C ILE A 69 17.45 -5.66 10.22
N SER A 70 16.89 -6.83 9.89
CA SER A 70 16.41 -7.85 10.84
C SER A 70 17.50 -8.72 11.45
N GLN A 71 18.74 -8.64 10.93
CA GLN A 71 19.85 -9.49 11.36
C GLN A 71 20.99 -8.64 11.93
N VAL A 72 21.74 -9.23 12.84
CA VAL A 72 22.91 -8.58 13.41
C VAL A 72 23.98 -8.38 12.34
N GLY A 73 24.56 -7.20 12.26
CA GLY A 73 25.65 -6.89 11.34
C GLY A 73 26.93 -7.66 11.64
N LYS A 74 27.88 -7.54 10.71
CA LYS A 74 29.20 -8.18 10.85
C LYS A 74 30.29 -7.20 10.49
N MET A 75 31.43 -7.30 11.17
CA MET A 75 32.62 -6.54 10.81
C MET A 75 33.03 -6.85 9.37
N SER A 76 33.37 -5.82 8.62
CA SER A 76 33.91 -5.92 7.28
C SER A 76 35.08 -4.98 7.12
N GLY A 77 35.98 -5.22 6.17
CA GLY A 77 37.13 -4.35 5.96
C GLY A 77 36.78 -2.90 5.63
N PHE A 78 35.57 -2.64 5.13
CA PHE A 78 35.03 -1.29 4.95
C PHE A 78 34.67 -0.65 6.30
N ILE A 79 34.02 -1.39 7.20
CA ILE A 79 33.64 -0.92 8.53
C ILE A 79 34.87 -0.71 9.39
N GLU A 80 35.82 -1.64 9.38
CA GLU A 80 37.08 -1.52 10.14
C GLU A 80 37.83 -0.23 9.83
N LYS A 81 37.92 0.15 8.54
CA LYS A 81 38.59 1.38 8.11
C LYS A 81 37.88 2.65 8.58
N ARG A 82 36.55 2.60 8.71
CA ARG A 82 35.72 3.78 9.06
C ARG A 82 35.40 3.87 10.54
N LEU A 83 35.50 2.77 11.28
CA LEU A 83 35.15 2.70 12.70
C LEU A 83 35.81 3.80 13.55
N PRO A 84 37.13 4.09 13.43
CA PRO A 84 37.79 5.14 14.21
C PRO A 84 37.28 6.55 13.94
N GLU A 85 36.68 6.78 12.76
CA GLU A 85 36.14 8.09 12.39
C GLU A 85 34.84 8.43 13.13
N PHE A 86 34.04 7.40 13.48
CA PHE A 86 32.72 7.59 14.12
C PHE A 86 32.72 7.32 15.62
N PHE A 87 33.54 6.38 16.02
CA PHE A 87 33.67 5.97 17.41
C PHE A 87 35.15 6.06 17.79
N PRO A 88 35.61 7.16 18.42
CA PRO A 88 36.98 7.23 18.89
C PRO A 88 37.17 6.14 19.95
N VAL A 89 37.70 5.03 19.52
CA VAL A 89 38.07 3.90 20.37
C VAL A 89 39.48 4.18 20.85
N ASP A 90 39.69 4.03 22.18
CA ASP A 90 41.03 4.07 22.71
C ASP A 90 41.88 3.01 22.00
N SER A 91 42.90 3.43 21.27
CA SER A 91 43.69 2.55 20.37
C SER A 91 44.34 1.35 21.11
N SER A 92 44.37 1.37 22.42
CA SER A 92 44.77 0.25 23.26
C SER A 92 43.81 -0.95 23.25
N GLN A 93 42.57 -0.77 22.80
CA GLN A 93 41.55 -1.84 22.71
C GLN A 93 41.44 -2.49 21.33
N LEU A 94 42.15 -1.95 20.32
CA LEU A 94 42.10 -2.42 18.92
C LEU A 94 43.38 -3.16 18.47
N THR A 95 44.26 -3.60 19.36
CA THR A 95 45.38 -4.47 18.97
C THR A 95 44.83 -5.82 18.51
N VAL A 96 44.68 -5.95 17.19
CA VAL A 96 44.38 -7.20 16.52
C VAL A 96 45.64 -8.05 16.50
N ASP A 97 45.75 -8.99 17.42
CA ASP A 97 46.68 -10.10 17.23
C ASP A 97 46.20 -10.95 16.07
N SER A 98 47.00 -11.05 15.03
CA SER A 98 46.67 -11.66 13.74
C SER A 98 46.46 -13.19 13.76
N ASP A 99 46.55 -13.84 14.93
CA ASP A 99 46.56 -15.30 15.00
C ASP A 99 45.54 -15.99 15.94
N ALA A 100 44.58 -15.28 16.45
CA ALA A 100 43.50 -15.93 17.19
C ALA A 100 42.20 -15.14 17.08
N ALA A 101 41.10 -15.85 16.87
CA ALA A 101 39.74 -15.34 17.15
C ALA A 101 39.68 -15.01 18.65
N SER A 102 40.19 -13.82 19.05
CA SER A 102 40.27 -13.46 20.44
C SER A 102 38.86 -13.20 20.99
N PRO A 103 38.56 -13.68 22.22
CA PRO A 103 37.28 -13.47 22.89
C PRO A 103 36.91 -11.97 22.99
N GLN A 104 37.90 -11.08 23.00
CA GLN A 104 37.72 -9.63 23.11
C GLN A 104 37.12 -9.00 21.82
N LEU A 105 37.53 -9.48 20.63
CA LEU A 105 36.97 -9.02 19.37
C LEU A 105 35.52 -9.50 19.18
N SER A 106 35.20 -10.71 19.63
CA SER A 106 33.83 -11.23 19.61
C SER A 106 32.91 -10.46 20.57
N THR A 107 33.42 -10.05 21.73
CA THR A 107 32.67 -9.26 22.71
C THR A 107 32.41 -7.83 22.21
N PHE A 108 33.41 -7.18 21.59
CA PHE A 108 33.26 -5.86 20.98
C PHE A 108 32.26 -5.91 19.81
N ASN A 109 32.37 -6.90 18.93
CA ASN A 109 31.43 -7.07 17.82
C ASN A 109 29.99 -7.31 18.31
N SER A 110 29.80 -8.10 19.37
CA SER A 110 28.47 -8.35 19.96
C SER A 110 27.88 -7.12 20.65
N GLN A 111 28.70 -6.19 21.09
CA GLN A 111 28.24 -4.91 21.67
C GLN A 111 27.95 -3.86 20.62
N LEU A 112 28.69 -3.84 19.50
CA LEU A 112 28.55 -2.87 18.43
C LEU A 112 27.35 -3.19 17.53
N PHE A 113 27.28 -4.42 17.00
CA PHE A 113 26.29 -4.80 16.01
C PHE A 113 24.97 -5.23 16.64
N GLN A 114 23.87 -4.76 16.09
CA GLN A 114 22.52 -5.01 16.59
C GLN A 114 21.55 -5.21 15.44
N ALA A 115 20.52 -6.03 15.66
CA ALA A 115 19.37 -6.12 14.80
C ALA A 115 18.24 -5.21 15.28
N CYS A 116 17.37 -4.80 14.36
CA CYS A 116 16.09 -4.20 14.69
C CYS A 116 14.98 -5.25 14.73
N PRO A 117 13.95 -5.11 15.57
CA PRO A 117 12.73 -5.90 15.43
C PRO A 117 12.05 -5.54 14.10
N VAL A 118 11.69 -6.56 13.31
CA VAL A 118 11.15 -6.38 11.96
C VAL A 118 9.82 -7.10 11.80
N ARG A 119 8.92 -6.51 11.02
CA ARG A 119 7.75 -7.16 10.42
C ARG A 119 7.83 -7.04 8.91
N PHE A 120 7.63 -8.14 8.24
CA PHE A 120 7.56 -8.16 6.78
C PHE A 120 6.10 -8.12 6.33
N PHE A 121 5.83 -7.23 5.38
CA PHE A 121 4.54 -7.08 4.73
C PHE A 121 4.67 -7.31 3.22
N ASP A 122 3.58 -7.75 2.61
CA ASP A 122 3.49 -7.95 1.17
C ASP A 122 2.04 -7.79 0.71
N VAL A 123 1.80 -6.99 -0.31
CA VAL A 123 0.46 -6.84 -0.90
C VAL A 123 -0.08 -8.17 -1.44
N TYR A 124 0.81 -9.05 -1.92
CA TYR A 124 0.44 -10.37 -2.45
C TYR A 124 0.43 -11.49 -1.41
N GLY A 125 0.93 -11.22 -0.19
CA GLY A 125 0.99 -12.20 0.89
C GLY A 125 1.97 -13.34 0.67
N GLU A 126 3.01 -13.16 -0.14
CA GLU A 126 3.99 -14.19 -0.47
C GLU A 126 5.29 -14.07 0.34
N GLN A 127 5.72 -12.83 0.61
CA GLN A 127 6.97 -12.52 1.30
C GLN A 127 6.77 -11.82 2.66
N GLY A 128 5.53 -11.66 3.10
CA GLY A 128 5.18 -10.97 4.34
C GLY A 128 3.71 -11.12 4.67
N HIS A 129 3.29 -10.52 5.78
CA HIS A 129 1.87 -10.45 6.15
C HIS A 129 1.10 -9.67 5.08
N PRO A 130 -0.04 -10.17 4.61
CA PRO A 130 -0.84 -9.47 3.61
C PRO A 130 -1.29 -8.09 4.10
N MET A 131 -1.16 -7.09 3.24
CA MET A 131 -1.74 -5.75 3.47
C MET A 131 -2.90 -5.56 2.51
N ARG A 132 -4.12 -5.51 3.03
CA ARG A 132 -5.33 -5.33 2.24
C ARG A 132 -6.03 -4.03 2.60
N ALA A 133 -6.73 -3.49 1.61
CA ALA A 133 -7.67 -2.38 1.77
C ALA A 133 -9.04 -2.81 1.24
N THR A 134 -10.11 -2.30 1.81
CA THR A 134 -11.42 -2.43 1.15
C THR A 134 -11.53 -1.41 0.02
N VAL A 135 -12.40 -1.70 -0.95
CA VAL A 135 -12.72 -0.76 -2.03
C VAL A 135 -13.24 0.56 -1.46
N SER A 136 -14.08 0.50 -0.41
CA SER A 136 -14.58 1.70 0.29
C SER A 136 -13.45 2.53 0.89
N GLN A 137 -12.44 1.91 1.53
CA GLN A 137 -11.29 2.63 2.10
C GLN A 137 -10.40 3.26 1.04
N MET A 138 -10.24 2.60 -0.11
CA MET A 138 -9.50 3.16 -1.24
C MET A 138 -10.19 4.41 -1.79
N GLY A 139 -11.50 4.36 -1.92
CA GLY A 139 -12.32 5.43 -2.45
C GLY A 139 -12.20 5.62 -3.96
N PRO A 140 -13.14 6.39 -4.55
CA PRO A 140 -13.23 6.52 -6.01
C PRO A 140 -12.01 7.21 -6.63
N GLN A 141 -11.43 8.21 -5.96
CA GLN A 141 -10.33 9.00 -6.50
C GLN A 141 -9.05 8.18 -6.71
N LEU A 142 -8.67 7.36 -5.74
CA LEU A 142 -7.47 6.51 -5.85
C LEU A 142 -7.71 5.34 -6.80
N LEU A 143 -8.92 4.77 -6.81
CA LEU A 143 -9.31 3.74 -7.77
C LEU A 143 -9.33 4.25 -9.21
N SER A 144 -9.85 5.46 -9.43
CA SER A 144 -9.84 6.12 -10.74
C SER A 144 -8.42 6.24 -11.30
N ARG A 145 -7.47 6.68 -10.45
CA ARG A 145 -6.05 6.73 -10.80
C ARG A 145 -5.50 5.34 -11.14
N LEU A 146 -5.77 4.37 -10.26
CA LEU A 146 -5.27 2.99 -10.43
C LEU A 146 -5.74 2.40 -11.76
N MET A 147 -7.00 2.62 -12.10
CA MET A 147 -7.60 2.19 -13.35
C MET A 147 -7.25 3.04 -14.57
N GLY A 148 -6.68 4.24 -14.37
CA GLY A 148 -6.35 5.17 -15.45
C GLY A 148 -7.59 5.74 -16.15
N LEU A 149 -8.64 6.04 -15.40
CA LEU A 149 -9.91 6.56 -15.92
C LEU A 149 -9.77 8.01 -16.37
N ASN A 150 -10.54 8.38 -17.40
CA ASN A 150 -10.69 9.78 -17.81
C ASN A 150 -11.73 10.49 -16.92
N GLU A 151 -11.84 11.83 -17.04
CA GLU A 151 -12.74 12.68 -16.22
C GLU A 151 -14.20 12.21 -16.24
N THR A 152 -14.72 11.76 -17.39
CA THR A 152 -16.10 11.28 -17.50
C THR A 152 -16.30 9.96 -16.77
N GLN A 153 -15.36 9.04 -16.88
CA GLN A 153 -15.37 7.74 -16.20
C GLN A 153 -15.14 7.91 -14.69
N ASP A 154 -14.26 8.82 -14.30
CA ASP A 154 -14.03 9.21 -12.91
C ASP A 154 -15.32 9.74 -12.27
N GLY A 155 -16.03 10.67 -12.96
CA GLY A 155 -17.33 11.17 -12.51
C GLY A 155 -18.37 10.06 -12.33
N VAL A 156 -18.43 9.09 -13.25
CA VAL A 156 -19.33 7.92 -13.11
C VAL A 156 -18.92 7.06 -11.91
N LEU A 157 -17.65 6.83 -11.69
CA LEU A 157 -17.18 6.07 -10.54
C LEU A 157 -17.56 6.76 -9.21
N HIS A 158 -17.42 8.08 -9.12
CA HIS A 158 -17.87 8.86 -7.96
C HIS A 158 -19.38 8.74 -7.71
N ILE A 159 -20.19 8.75 -8.78
CA ILE A 159 -21.65 8.52 -8.68
C ILE A 159 -21.93 7.12 -8.11
N VAL A 160 -21.25 6.09 -8.59
CA VAL A 160 -21.42 4.70 -8.12
C VAL A 160 -21.11 4.58 -6.62
N PHE A 161 -20.02 5.17 -6.16
CA PHE A 161 -19.68 5.20 -4.73
C PHE A 161 -20.74 5.95 -3.92
N ARG A 162 -21.20 7.10 -4.40
CA ARG A 162 -22.23 7.88 -3.70
C ARG A 162 -23.55 7.10 -3.56
N ILE A 163 -23.96 6.39 -4.61
CA ILE A 163 -25.14 5.54 -4.56
C ILE A 163 -24.92 4.38 -3.58
N ALA A 164 -23.74 3.75 -3.58
CA ALA A 164 -23.40 2.69 -2.64
C ALA A 164 -23.48 3.18 -1.19
N ASP A 165 -22.94 4.37 -0.89
CA ASP A 165 -23.01 4.99 0.45
C ASP A 165 -24.46 5.27 0.87
N ASP A 166 -25.31 5.79 -0.04
CA ASP A 166 -26.71 6.06 0.27
C ASP A 166 -27.49 4.74 0.50
N LEU A 167 -27.22 3.69 -0.27
CA LEU A 167 -27.82 2.36 -0.07
C LEU A 167 -27.32 1.69 1.21
N ALA A 168 -26.08 1.92 1.61
CA ALA A 168 -25.52 1.41 2.86
C ALA A 168 -26.19 2.00 4.11
N GLN A 169 -26.80 3.20 4.01
CA GLN A 169 -27.60 3.77 5.09
C GLN A 169 -28.91 2.99 5.32
N GLU A 170 -29.47 2.40 4.26
CA GLU A 170 -30.68 1.58 4.31
C GLU A 170 -30.37 0.12 4.64
N ASN A 171 -29.27 -0.41 4.10
CA ASN A 171 -28.81 -1.78 4.34
C ASN A 171 -27.31 -1.78 4.69
N PRO A 172 -26.94 -2.00 5.97
CA PRO A 172 -25.54 -2.00 6.43
C PRO A 172 -24.64 -3.02 5.77
N ASN A 173 -25.19 -4.03 5.07
CA ASN A 173 -24.42 -5.00 4.31
C ASN A 173 -24.10 -4.54 2.88
N MET A 174 -24.59 -3.38 2.43
CA MET A 174 -24.29 -2.82 1.12
C MET A 174 -22.90 -2.15 1.11
N LEU A 175 -21.85 -2.92 1.42
CA LEU A 175 -20.48 -2.46 1.54
C LEU A 175 -19.68 -2.85 0.32
N LEU A 176 -18.80 -1.95 -0.13
CA LEU A 176 -17.81 -2.21 -1.18
C LEU A 176 -16.52 -2.71 -0.53
N LEU A 177 -16.40 -4.01 -0.32
CA LEU A 177 -15.25 -4.62 0.35
C LEU A 177 -14.16 -5.03 -0.64
N ASP A 178 -14.55 -5.62 -1.75
CA ASP A 178 -13.64 -6.11 -2.78
C ASP A 178 -14.06 -5.72 -4.21
N LEU A 179 -13.33 -6.20 -5.22
CA LEU A 179 -13.59 -5.84 -6.61
C LEU A 179 -14.89 -6.47 -7.15
N LYS A 180 -15.36 -7.59 -6.58
CA LYS A 180 -16.65 -8.19 -6.98
C LYS A 180 -17.83 -7.30 -6.58
N ASP A 181 -17.75 -6.65 -5.40
CA ASP A 181 -18.74 -5.70 -4.94
C ASP A 181 -18.84 -4.48 -5.85
N LEU A 182 -17.69 -3.90 -6.19
CA LEU A 182 -17.65 -2.74 -7.09
C LEU A 182 -18.22 -3.09 -8.48
N ARG A 183 -17.93 -4.29 -8.99
CA ARG A 183 -18.47 -4.76 -10.26
C ARG A 183 -19.98 -4.92 -10.20
N ALA A 184 -20.50 -5.57 -9.16
CA ALA A 184 -21.95 -5.74 -8.96
C ALA A 184 -22.66 -4.38 -8.83
N MET A 185 -22.03 -3.44 -8.11
CA MET A 185 -22.58 -2.10 -7.95
C MET A 185 -22.59 -1.30 -9.26
N LEU A 186 -21.55 -1.42 -10.09
CA LEU A 186 -21.50 -0.84 -11.44
C LEU A 186 -22.61 -1.37 -12.33
N ASP A 187 -22.85 -2.68 -12.30
CA ASP A 187 -23.93 -3.33 -13.05
C ASP A 187 -25.30 -2.87 -12.58
N TYR A 188 -25.50 -2.84 -11.26
CA TYR A 188 -26.73 -2.37 -10.65
C TYR A 188 -27.07 -0.93 -11.03
N VAL A 189 -26.11 -0.01 -10.87
CA VAL A 189 -26.28 1.40 -11.24
C VAL A 189 -26.52 1.58 -12.74
N SER A 190 -25.89 0.79 -13.58
CA SER A 190 -26.10 0.81 -15.04
C SER A 190 -27.52 0.39 -15.42
N GLN A 191 -28.07 -0.64 -14.76
CA GLN A 191 -29.44 -1.11 -14.99
C GLN A 191 -30.49 -0.11 -14.51
N HIS A 192 -30.23 0.62 -13.43
CA HIS A 192 -31.11 1.61 -12.82
C HIS A 192 -30.72 3.07 -13.18
N ALA A 193 -29.92 3.27 -14.23
CA ALA A 193 -29.37 4.59 -14.58
C ALA A 193 -30.43 5.68 -14.74
N LYS A 194 -31.62 5.35 -15.26
CA LYS A 194 -32.72 6.32 -15.44
C LYS A 194 -33.28 6.80 -14.10
N GLU A 195 -33.34 5.96 -13.09
CA GLU A 195 -33.86 6.26 -11.74
C GLU A 195 -32.90 7.20 -11.01
N TYR A 196 -31.60 6.97 -11.18
CA TYR A 196 -30.55 7.75 -10.53
C TYR A 196 -30.19 9.04 -11.23
N GLN A 197 -30.55 9.19 -12.52
CA GLN A 197 -30.14 10.32 -13.35
C GLN A 197 -30.51 11.68 -12.77
N VAL A 198 -31.71 11.83 -12.20
CA VAL A 198 -32.20 13.10 -11.65
C VAL A 198 -31.43 13.50 -10.39
N LYS A 199 -31.07 12.53 -9.53
CA LYS A 199 -30.43 12.81 -8.24
C LYS A 199 -28.90 12.90 -8.35
N TYR A 200 -28.27 12.08 -9.18
CA TYR A 200 -26.80 11.94 -9.19
C TYR A 200 -26.15 12.31 -10.52
N GLY A 201 -26.90 12.44 -11.58
CA GLY A 201 -26.38 12.74 -12.92
C GLY A 201 -26.41 11.52 -13.85
N ASN A 202 -25.94 11.74 -15.07
CA ASN A 202 -26.01 10.73 -16.13
C ASN A 202 -24.92 9.67 -16.00
N VAL A 203 -25.33 8.41 -15.96
CA VAL A 203 -24.42 7.24 -15.99
C VAL A 203 -24.55 6.58 -17.36
N SER A 204 -23.52 6.73 -18.21
CA SER A 204 -23.53 6.11 -19.54
C SER A 204 -23.04 4.66 -19.48
N ALA A 205 -23.71 3.77 -20.23
CA ALA A 205 -23.29 2.37 -20.39
C ALA A 205 -21.86 2.25 -20.95
N ALA A 206 -21.44 3.20 -21.79
CA ALA A 206 -20.09 3.22 -22.35
C ALA A 206 -19.03 3.47 -21.26
N SER A 207 -19.29 4.39 -20.32
CA SER A 207 -18.39 4.65 -19.18
C SER A 207 -18.34 3.47 -18.22
N VAL A 208 -19.50 2.87 -17.89
CA VAL A 208 -19.55 1.66 -17.05
C VAL A 208 -18.74 0.52 -17.69
N GLY A 209 -18.94 0.25 -18.98
CA GLY A 209 -18.18 -0.78 -19.69
C GLY A 209 -16.67 -0.49 -19.76
N ALA A 210 -16.26 0.77 -19.78
CA ALA A 210 -14.84 1.13 -19.70
C ALA A 210 -14.25 0.85 -18.30
N ILE A 211 -14.98 1.21 -17.24
CA ILE A 211 -14.57 0.94 -15.84
C ILE A 211 -14.48 -0.57 -15.60
N GLN A 212 -15.46 -1.35 -16.06
CA GLN A 212 -15.43 -2.82 -15.93
C GLN A 212 -14.23 -3.46 -16.64
N ARG A 213 -13.86 -2.98 -17.84
CA ARG A 213 -12.63 -3.46 -18.52
C ARG A 213 -11.37 -3.12 -17.74
N ALA A 214 -11.31 -1.93 -17.13
CA ALA A 214 -10.19 -1.55 -16.28
C ALA A 214 -10.11 -2.41 -15.01
N LEU A 215 -11.24 -2.76 -14.39
CA LEU A 215 -11.30 -3.70 -13.25
C LEU A 215 -10.77 -5.09 -13.64
N LEU A 216 -11.16 -5.62 -14.81
CA LEU A 216 -10.63 -6.89 -15.31
C LEU A 216 -9.11 -6.86 -15.48
N GLN A 217 -8.56 -5.73 -15.96
CA GLN A 217 -7.12 -5.57 -16.09
C GLN A 217 -6.41 -5.56 -14.72
N LEU A 218 -7.01 -4.94 -13.71
CA LEU A 218 -6.48 -4.95 -12.34
C LEU A 218 -6.49 -6.35 -11.73
N GLU A 219 -7.58 -7.09 -11.89
CA GLU A 219 -7.67 -8.48 -11.43
C GLU A 219 -6.62 -9.38 -12.11
N ALA A 220 -6.41 -9.21 -13.42
CA ALA A 220 -5.38 -9.94 -14.17
C ALA A 220 -3.95 -9.63 -13.66
N GLN A 221 -3.74 -8.47 -13.04
CA GLN A 221 -2.49 -8.06 -12.40
C GLN A 221 -2.36 -8.55 -10.95
N GLY A 222 -3.38 -9.24 -10.42
CA GLY A 222 -3.37 -9.76 -9.05
C GLY A 222 -3.84 -8.74 -7.99
N ALA A 223 -4.49 -7.65 -8.40
CA ALA A 223 -5.04 -6.68 -7.47
C ALA A 223 -6.19 -7.25 -6.61
N ASP A 224 -6.78 -8.37 -7.01
CA ASP A 224 -7.75 -9.13 -6.22
C ASP A 224 -7.20 -9.61 -4.87
N LYS A 225 -5.87 -9.76 -4.74
CA LYS A 225 -5.21 -10.09 -3.48
C LYS A 225 -5.08 -8.88 -2.54
N PHE A 226 -5.10 -7.68 -3.10
CA PHE A 226 -4.98 -6.44 -2.36
C PHE A 226 -6.33 -5.95 -1.81
N PHE A 227 -7.43 -6.16 -2.56
CA PHE A 227 -8.75 -5.72 -2.12
C PHE A 227 -9.48 -6.80 -1.33
N GLY A 228 -10.01 -6.44 -0.16
CA GLY A 228 -10.80 -7.33 0.67
C GLY A 228 -10.53 -7.21 2.17
N GLU A 229 -11.09 -8.14 2.93
CA GLU A 229 -10.94 -8.21 4.38
C GLU A 229 -10.09 -9.44 4.80
N PRO A 230 -9.45 -9.39 5.98
CA PRO A 230 -9.39 -8.25 6.90
C PRO A 230 -8.56 -7.12 6.31
N SER A 231 -9.08 -5.90 6.39
CA SER A 231 -8.33 -4.71 6.01
C SER A 231 -7.20 -4.44 7.00
N PHE A 232 -6.14 -3.82 6.50
CA PHE A 232 -4.97 -3.54 7.31
C PHE A 232 -5.25 -2.47 8.36
N ASP A 233 -4.87 -2.76 9.60
CA ASP A 233 -4.94 -1.83 10.72
C ASP A 233 -3.64 -1.02 10.82
N ILE A 234 -3.70 0.29 10.55
CA ILE A 234 -2.54 1.17 10.58
C ILE A 234 -1.85 1.23 11.95
N TYR A 235 -2.56 0.95 13.06
CA TYR A 235 -1.97 0.91 14.40
C TYR A 235 -0.94 -0.22 14.57
N ASP A 236 -0.99 -1.25 13.73
CA ASP A 236 0.05 -2.28 13.70
C ASP A 236 1.40 -1.77 13.21
N LEU A 237 1.44 -0.64 12.47
CA LEU A 237 2.70 0.00 12.07
C LEU A 237 3.39 0.76 13.22
N MET A 238 2.65 1.12 14.27
CA MET A 238 3.14 1.99 15.35
C MET A 238 3.54 1.22 16.62
N GLN A 239 3.84 -0.06 16.47
CA GLN A 239 4.20 -0.93 17.58
C GLN A 239 5.71 -0.85 17.92
N THR A 240 6.01 -1.13 19.17
CA THR A 240 7.39 -1.26 19.66
C THR A 240 7.63 -2.66 20.24
N ASP A 241 8.87 -3.07 20.30
CA ASP A 241 9.30 -4.31 20.93
C ASP A 241 10.57 -4.09 21.76
N GLY A 242 10.52 -4.44 23.04
CA GLY A 242 11.63 -4.23 23.97
C GLY A 242 12.12 -2.77 24.06
N GLY A 243 11.21 -1.78 23.86
CA GLY A 243 11.54 -0.35 23.84
C GLY A 243 12.12 0.14 22.52
N LYS A 244 12.34 -0.75 21.53
CA LYS A 244 12.76 -0.41 20.16
C LYS A 244 11.56 -0.24 19.25
N GLY A 245 11.63 0.67 18.28
CA GLY A 245 10.64 0.81 17.23
C GLY A 245 10.69 -0.39 16.27
N ILE A 246 9.52 -0.93 15.87
CA ILE A 246 9.48 -2.02 14.90
C ILE A 246 9.69 -1.47 13.49
N MET A 247 10.55 -2.11 12.72
CA MET A 247 10.78 -1.83 11.30
C MET A 247 9.79 -2.61 10.45
N ASN A 248 8.82 -1.91 9.87
CA ASN A 248 7.80 -2.49 9.00
C ASN A 248 8.32 -2.44 7.56
N VAL A 249 8.74 -3.57 7.03
CA VAL A 249 9.35 -3.70 5.70
C VAL A 249 8.35 -4.28 4.72
N LEU A 250 7.95 -3.49 3.73
CA LEU A 250 7.10 -3.94 2.63
C LEU A 250 7.96 -4.55 1.52
N ALA A 251 7.76 -5.83 1.22
CA ALA A 251 8.32 -6.45 0.02
C ALA A 251 7.67 -5.82 -1.23
N ALA A 252 8.43 -5.02 -1.96
CA ALA A 252 7.93 -4.22 -3.08
C ALA A 252 8.56 -4.58 -4.44
N ASP A 253 9.32 -5.66 -4.52
CA ASP A 253 9.98 -6.14 -5.73
C ASP A 253 8.98 -6.42 -6.87
N LYS A 254 7.87 -7.11 -6.57
CA LYS A 254 6.80 -7.35 -7.54
C LYS A 254 5.94 -6.10 -7.81
N LEU A 255 5.71 -5.28 -6.79
CA LEU A 255 4.98 -4.02 -6.92
C LEU A 255 5.71 -3.03 -7.83
N MET A 256 7.04 -3.04 -7.86
CA MET A 256 7.84 -2.21 -8.76
C MET A 256 7.51 -2.45 -10.23
N MET A 257 7.10 -3.68 -10.59
CA MET A 257 6.63 -4.02 -11.94
C MET A 257 5.27 -3.41 -12.26
N GLN A 258 4.58 -2.86 -11.26
CA GLN A 258 3.28 -2.22 -11.35
C GLN A 258 3.28 -0.84 -10.68
N PRO A 259 3.93 0.18 -11.28
CA PRO A 259 4.16 1.48 -10.65
C PRO A 259 2.87 2.18 -10.18
N LYS A 260 1.77 2.02 -10.93
CA LYS A 260 0.47 2.59 -10.55
C LYS A 260 -0.09 1.96 -9.28
N LEU A 261 0.00 0.62 -9.16
CA LEU A 261 -0.46 -0.07 -7.95
C LEU A 261 0.39 0.33 -6.73
N TYR A 262 1.72 0.32 -6.89
CA TYR A 262 2.65 0.76 -5.83
C TYR A 262 2.33 2.17 -5.33
N SER A 263 2.29 3.14 -6.25
CA SER A 263 2.03 4.53 -5.87
C SER A 263 0.64 4.74 -5.27
N THR A 264 -0.38 4.03 -5.78
CA THR A 264 -1.74 4.13 -5.25
C THR A 264 -1.85 3.49 -3.86
N PHE A 265 -1.19 2.35 -3.64
CA PHE A 265 -1.08 1.73 -2.32
C PHE A 265 -0.46 2.68 -1.28
N LEU A 266 0.68 3.28 -1.61
CA LEU A 266 1.34 4.22 -0.70
C LEU A 266 0.48 5.46 -0.40
N LEU A 267 -0.22 5.99 -1.40
CA LEU A 267 -1.12 7.11 -1.22
C LEU A 267 -2.34 6.76 -0.38
N TRP A 268 -2.89 5.54 -0.57
CA TRP A 268 -3.94 5.04 0.30
C TRP A 268 -3.44 4.97 1.75
N LEU A 269 -2.28 4.36 1.98
CA LEU A 269 -1.72 4.21 3.32
C LEU A 269 -1.50 5.56 4.02
N LEU A 270 -0.96 6.55 3.29
CA LEU A 270 -0.80 7.92 3.81
C LEU A 270 -2.15 8.59 4.10
N SER A 271 -3.14 8.40 3.23
CA SER A 271 -4.48 8.97 3.41
C SER A 271 -5.19 8.34 4.61
N GLU A 272 -5.03 7.03 4.79
CA GLU A 272 -5.59 6.30 5.93
C GLU A 272 -4.98 6.76 7.26
N LEU A 273 -3.65 6.93 7.31
CA LEU A 273 -2.98 7.50 8.47
C LEU A 273 -3.46 8.91 8.78
N TYR A 274 -3.59 9.75 7.76
CA TYR A 274 -4.04 11.12 7.94
C TYR A 274 -5.48 11.20 8.47
N SER A 275 -6.39 10.36 7.96
CA SER A 275 -7.80 10.35 8.37
C SER A 275 -8.02 9.73 9.76
N THR A 276 -7.25 8.70 10.10
CA THR A 276 -7.48 7.89 11.30
C THR A 276 -6.73 8.43 12.52
N LEU A 277 -5.50 8.95 12.35
CA LEU A 277 -4.69 9.39 13.48
C LEU A 277 -5.20 10.72 14.07
N PRO A 278 -5.25 10.82 15.42
CA PRO A 278 -5.55 12.09 16.09
C PRO A 278 -4.37 13.08 15.96
N GLU A 279 -4.66 14.35 16.02
CA GLU A 279 -3.63 15.38 16.14
C GLU A 279 -2.92 15.30 17.50
N VAL A 280 -1.59 15.44 17.50
CA VAL A 280 -0.77 15.23 18.70
C VAL A 280 0.10 16.43 19.05
N GLY A 281 0.13 17.47 18.22
CA GLY A 281 0.98 18.63 18.41
C GLY A 281 2.48 18.33 18.27
N ASP A 282 3.32 19.13 18.92
CA ASP A 282 4.77 18.95 18.91
C ASP A 282 5.19 17.86 19.91
N MET A 283 5.79 16.80 19.41
CA MET A 283 6.28 15.66 20.19
C MET A 283 7.81 15.64 20.24
N GLU A 284 8.37 15.02 21.28
CA GLU A 284 9.83 14.81 21.41
C GLU A 284 10.36 13.88 20.30
N MET A 285 9.55 12.91 19.87
CA MET A 285 9.85 11.96 18.79
C MET A 285 8.61 11.70 17.96
N PRO A 286 8.74 11.39 16.66
CA PRO A 286 7.62 10.95 15.84
C PRO A 286 6.97 9.66 16.37
N LYS A 287 5.67 9.49 16.11
CA LYS A 287 4.97 8.21 16.32
C LYS A 287 5.33 7.14 15.29
N LEU A 288 5.63 7.58 14.08
CA LEU A 288 5.93 6.73 12.94
C LEU A 288 6.75 7.51 11.92
N VAL A 289 7.69 6.85 11.27
CA VAL A 289 8.45 7.44 10.16
C VAL A 289 8.30 6.57 8.91
N PHE A 290 7.98 7.20 7.78
CA PHE A 290 7.90 6.58 6.47
C PHE A 290 9.14 6.88 5.65
N PHE A 291 9.70 5.84 5.04
CA PHE A 291 10.71 5.94 4.01
C PHE A 291 10.13 5.48 2.68
N PHE A 292 9.97 6.40 1.75
CA PHE A 292 9.50 6.14 0.40
C PHE A 292 10.67 6.07 -0.57
N ASP A 293 11.08 4.86 -0.91
CA ASP A 293 12.07 4.66 -1.96
C ASP A 293 11.43 4.88 -3.34
N GLU A 294 12.26 5.33 -4.30
CA GLU A 294 11.84 5.75 -5.65
C GLU A 294 10.63 6.70 -5.62
N ALA A 295 10.69 7.72 -4.77
CA ALA A 295 9.58 8.64 -4.47
C ALA A 295 9.00 9.33 -5.71
N HIS A 296 9.74 9.41 -6.83
CA HIS A 296 9.26 9.96 -8.09
C HIS A 296 8.01 9.23 -8.60
N MET A 297 7.82 7.95 -8.27
CA MET A 297 6.65 7.17 -8.70
C MET A 297 5.33 7.71 -8.12
N LEU A 298 5.36 8.40 -6.97
CA LEU A 298 4.18 9.01 -6.39
C LEU A 298 3.64 10.17 -7.23
N PHE A 299 4.53 10.84 -7.96
CA PHE A 299 4.24 12.08 -8.68
C PHE A 299 4.11 11.88 -10.20
N THR A 300 4.58 10.74 -10.73
CA THR A 300 4.49 10.42 -12.16
C THR A 300 3.03 10.13 -12.56
N ASP A 301 2.60 10.66 -13.72
CA ASP A 301 1.25 10.47 -14.28
C ASP A 301 0.10 10.81 -13.31
N THR A 302 0.32 11.79 -12.45
CA THR A 302 -0.63 12.19 -11.41
C THR A 302 -1.47 13.36 -11.89
N SER A 303 -2.81 13.28 -11.77
CA SER A 303 -3.68 14.41 -12.05
C SER A 303 -3.42 15.56 -11.07
N LYS A 304 -3.70 16.81 -11.50
CA LYS A 304 -3.49 17.99 -10.65
C LYS A 304 -4.26 17.88 -9.33
N ALA A 305 -5.51 17.45 -9.36
CA ALA A 305 -6.34 17.30 -8.15
C ALA A 305 -5.76 16.30 -7.15
N LEU A 306 -5.18 15.20 -7.65
CA LEU A 306 -4.55 14.22 -6.79
C LEU A 306 -3.19 14.71 -6.26
N LEU A 307 -2.43 15.44 -7.08
CA LEU A 307 -1.19 16.08 -6.64
C LEU A 307 -1.45 17.06 -5.49
N ASP A 308 -2.45 17.92 -5.63
CA ASP A 308 -2.87 18.88 -4.59
C ASP A 308 -3.23 18.14 -3.28
N LYS A 309 -3.90 16.98 -3.38
CA LYS A 309 -4.23 16.16 -2.21
C LYS A 309 -2.98 15.53 -1.56
N ILE A 310 -2.05 15.03 -2.36
CA ILE A 310 -0.77 14.50 -1.86
C ILE A 310 -0.01 15.58 -1.10
N GLU A 311 0.10 16.77 -1.69
CA GLU A 311 0.76 17.93 -1.06
C GLU A 311 0.08 18.31 0.25
N GLN A 312 -1.26 18.32 0.27
CA GLN A 312 -2.04 18.59 1.49
C GLN A 312 -1.75 17.54 2.57
N VAL A 313 -1.79 16.25 2.24
CA VAL A 313 -1.52 15.17 3.20
C VAL A 313 -0.10 15.29 3.74
N ILE A 314 0.93 15.45 2.89
CA ILE A 314 2.32 15.60 3.32
C ILE A 314 2.47 16.79 4.27
N ARG A 315 1.87 17.93 3.96
CA ARG A 315 1.93 19.12 4.80
C ARG A 315 1.27 18.92 6.17
N LEU A 316 0.15 18.21 6.22
CA LEU A 316 -0.69 18.12 7.42
C LEU A 316 -0.38 16.90 8.29
N ILE A 317 0.17 15.81 7.73
CA ILE A 317 0.41 14.57 8.47
C ILE A 317 1.42 14.74 9.61
N ARG A 318 2.23 15.80 9.54
CA ARG A 318 3.13 16.19 10.62
C ARG A 318 2.38 16.40 11.94
N SER A 319 1.19 17.04 11.91
CA SER A 319 0.38 17.25 13.12
C SER A 319 -0.11 15.96 13.76
N LYS A 320 -0.07 14.85 13.01
CA LYS A 320 -0.38 13.50 13.48
C LYS A 320 0.82 12.75 14.08
N GLY A 321 1.99 13.41 14.11
CA GLY A 321 3.24 12.83 14.60
C GLY A 321 3.92 11.90 13.59
N VAL A 322 3.63 12.00 12.31
CA VAL A 322 4.23 11.16 11.26
C VAL A 322 5.29 11.94 10.49
N GLY A 323 6.50 11.37 10.39
CA GLY A 323 7.59 11.86 9.53
C GLY A 323 7.61 11.13 8.21
N ILE A 324 7.92 11.83 7.11
CA ILE A 324 8.06 11.24 5.77
C ILE A 324 9.45 11.60 5.23
N TYR A 325 10.19 10.58 4.79
CA TYR A 325 11.48 10.73 4.14
C TYR A 325 11.41 10.15 2.73
N PHE A 326 11.60 11.00 1.74
CA PHE A 326 11.63 10.60 0.35
C PHE A 326 13.05 10.22 -0.06
N ILE A 327 13.17 9.10 -0.77
CA ILE A 327 14.42 8.65 -1.37
C ILE A 327 14.25 8.71 -2.89
N THR A 328 15.13 9.43 -3.58
CA THR A 328 15.06 9.61 -5.02
C THR A 328 16.44 9.72 -5.65
N GLN A 329 16.51 9.55 -6.96
CA GLN A 329 17.75 9.72 -7.71
C GLN A 329 18.09 11.20 -7.94
N SER A 330 17.08 12.06 -8.03
CA SER A 330 17.26 13.50 -8.21
C SER A 330 16.23 14.31 -7.41
N PRO A 331 16.62 15.41 -6.76
CA PRO A 331 15.66 16.32 -6.12
C PRO A 331 14.61 16.90 -7.08
N THR A 332 14.93 17.01 -8.37
CA THR A 332 14.03 17.54 -9.41
C THR A 332 12.87 16.59 -9.75
N ASP A 333 12.91 15.35 -9.27
CA ASP A 333 11.83 14.37 -9.46
C ASP A 333 10.65 14.61 -8.52
N ILE A 334 10.84 15.48 -7.52
CA ILE A 334 9.83 15.82 -6.51
C ILE A 334 9.28 17.23 -6.84
N PRO A 335 7.96 17.42 -6.83
CA PRO A 335 7.36 18.74 -7.03
C PRO A 335 7.91 19.77 -6.04
N GLU A 336 8.14 21.00 -6.50
CA GLU A 336 8.78 22.07 -5.73
C GLU A 336 8.04 22.38 -4.42
N ILE A 337 6.70 22.33 -4.43
CA ILE A 337 5.87 22.55 -3.24
C ILE A 337 6.12 21.47 -2.19
N VAL A 338 6.26 20.20 -2.60
CA VAL A 338 6.59 19.09 -1.70
C VAL A 338 8.03 19.20 -1.24
N LEU A 339 8.98 19.47 -2.17
CA LEU A 339 10.39 19.64 -1.86
C LEU A 339 10.63 20.71 -0.79
N GLY A 340 9.82 21.78 -0.79
CA GLY A 340 9.83 22.82 0.23
C GLY A 340 9.41 22.39 1.64
N GLN A 341 8.74 21.23 1.78
CA GLN A 341 8.36 20.65 3.07
C GLN A 341 9.43 19.72 3.66
N LEU A 342 10.45 19.34 2.87
CA LEU A 342 11.47 18.36 3.25
C LEU A 342 12.65 19.07 3.92
N GLY A 343 12.56 19.26 5.24
CA GLY A 343 13.52 20.07 5.99
C GLY A 343 14.84 19.34 6.28
N ASN A 344 14.81 18.03 6.54
CA ASN A 344 16.01 17.23 6.83
C ASN A 344 16.59 16.65 5.53
N ARG A 345 17.80 17.05 5.13
CA ARG A 345 18.33 16.75 3.79
C ARG A 345 19.66 16.03 3.84
N VAL A 346 19.76 14.95 3.06
CA VAL A 346 20.98 14.22 2.76
C VAL A 346 21.13 14.11 1.24
N GLN A 347 22.13 14.73 0.69
CA GLN A 347 22.42 14.74 -0.74
C GLN A 347 23.72 13.99 -1.01
N HIS A 348 23.60 12.80 -1.58
CA HIS A 348 24.73 12.04 -2.12
C HIS A 348 25.17 12.58 -3.49
N ALA A 349 26.25 12.02 -4.03
CA ALA A 349 26.76 12.42 -5.32
C ALA A 349 25.70 12.39 -6.42
N LEU A 350 25.69 13.42 -7.25
CA LEU A 350 25.02 13.44 -8.55
C LEU A 350 26.08 13.44 -9.65
N ARG A 351 25.77 12.78 -10.75
CA ARG A 351 26.62 12.77 -11.95
C ARG A 351 25.95 13.60 -13.04
N ALA A 352 26.65 14.59 -13.55
CA ALA A 352 26.09 15.55 -14.50
C ALA A 352 26.66 15.31 -15.91
N TYR A 353 26.05 14.40 -16.65
CA TYR A 353 26.43 14.08 -18.02
C TYR A 353 25.65 14.90 -19.06
N THR A 354 24.49 15.43 -18.71
CA THR A 354 23.61 16.19 -19.59
C THR A 354 23.28 17.57 -19.00
N PRO A 355 22.81 18.53 -19.82
CA PRO A 355 22.31 19.81 -19.31
C PRO A 355 21.19 19.67 -18.27
N LYS A 356 20.36 18.62 -18.40
CA LYS A 356 19.32 18.29 -17.41
C LYS A 356 19.95 17.92 -16.07
N ASP A 357 21.02 17.10 -16.08
CA ASP A 357 21.70 16.69 -14.87
C ASP A 357 22.40 17.88 -14.19
N GLN A 358 23.02 18.78 -14.98
CA GLN A 358 23.62 20.02 -14.45
C GLN A 358 22.57 20.90 -13.77
N LYS A 359 21.37 21.02 -14.35
CA LYS A 359 20.26 21.72 -13.71
C LYS A 359 19.84 21.05 -12.40
N ALA A 360 19.82 19.70 -12.35
CA ALA A 360 19.49 18.95 -11.12
C ALA A 360 20.54 19.21 -10.02
N VAL A 361 21.83 19.21 -10.35
CA VAL A 361 22.92 19.56 -9.41
C VAL A 361 22.75 20.97 -8.87
N LYS A 362 22.48 21.95 -9.74
CA LYS A 362 22.25 23.34 -9.33
C LYS A 362 21.03 23.46 -8.43
N THR A 363 19.90 22.85 -8.82
CA THR A 363 18.69 22.83 -7.99
C THR A 363 18.96 22.21 -6.61
N ALA A 364 19.71 21.09 -6.56
CA ALA A 364 20.09 20.48 -5.28
C ALA A 364 20.94 21.44 -4.43
N ALA A 365 21.95 22.09 -5.03
CA ALA A 365 22.82 23.02 -4.34
C ALA A 365 22.07 24.24 -3.78
N ASP A 366 21.19 24.82 -4.59
CA ASP A 366 20.39 26.02 -4.24
C ASP A 366 19.41 25.75 -3.07
N THR A 367 19.10 24.48 -2.76
CA THR A 367 18.21 24.12 -1.64
C THR A 367 18.89 24.07 -0.28
N PHE A 368 20.21 24.21 -0.22
CA PHE A 368 20.97 24.19 1.01
C PHE A 368 21.34 25.61 1.48
N ARG A 369 21.45 25.78 2.79
CA ARG A 369 22.11 26.95 3.36
C ARG A 369 23.62 26.82 3.11
N PRO A 370 24.24 27.71 2.29
CA PRO A 370 25.60 27.52 1.80
C PRO A 370 26.64 27.53 2.93
N ASN A 371 27.67 26.71 2.77
CA ASN A 371 28.86 26.70 3.62
C ASN A 371 29.96 27.54 2.93
N PRO A 372 30.53 28.55 3.61
CA PRO A 372 31.58 29.36 2.99
C PRO A 372 32.89 28.60 2.71
N ALA A 373 33.08 27.41 3.29
CA ALA A 373 34.31 26.62 3.12
C ALA A 373 34.41 25.89 1.76
N PHE A 374 33.28 25.71 1.04
CA PHE A 374 33.24 25.02 -0.24
C PHE A 374 32.07 25.45 -1.11
N LYS A 375 32.14 25.18 -2.41
CA LYS A 375 31.03 25.37 -3.35
C LYS A 375 30.17 24.12 -3.37
N THR A 376 28.90 24.27 -3.07
CA THR A 376 27.95 23.17 -2.88
C THR A 376 27.76 22.34 -4.14
N ASP A 377 27.61 22.97 -5.30
CA ASP A 377 27.41 22.33 -6.60
C ASP A 377 28.63 21.53 -7.05
N GLU A 378 29.83 22.09 -6.93
CA GLU A 378 31.08 21.39 -7.22
C GLU A 378 31.27 20.20 -6.27
N THR A 379 30.96 20.37 -5.00
CA THR A 379 31.10 19.31 -3.99
C THR A 379 30.16 18.15 -4.26
N ILE A 380 28.87 18.39 -4.62
CA ILE A 380 27.92 17.33 -4.97
C ILE A 380 28.46 16.40 -6.05
N MET A 381 29.13 16.94 -7.07
CA MET A 381 29.67 16.14 -8.17
C MET A 381 30.91 15.32 -7.78
N ASN A 382 31.61 15.72 -6.72
CA ASN A 382 32.89 15.15 -6.27
C ASN A 382 32.76 14.32 -4.97
N LEU A 383 31.53 14.06 -4.46
CA LEU A 383 31.35 13.19 -3.32
C LEU A 383 31.70 11.74 -3.64
N GLU A 384 32.34 11.07 -2.70
CA GLU A 384 32.64 9.64 -2.76
C GLU A 384 31.44 8.80 -2.30
N THR A 385 31.49 7.49 -2.55
CA THR A 385 30.48 6.56 -2.04
C THR A 385 30.45 6.57 -0.50
N GLY A 386 29.27 6.81 0.08
CA GLY A 386 29.08 6.94 1.53
C GLY A 386 29.42 8.32 2.08
N GLU A 387 29.78 9.28 1.23
CA GLU A 387 29.77 10.71 1.58
C GLU A 387 28.45 11.36 1.15
N ALA A 388 28.08 12.42 1.83
CA ALA A 388 26.92 13.23 1.51
C ALA A 388 27.09 14.68 1.96
N LEU A 389 26.36 15.57 1.34
CA LEU A 389 26.04 16.87 1.92
C LEU A 389 24.85 16.73 2.84
N VAL A 390 24.99 17.17 4.07
CA VAL A 390 23.98 16.98 5.12
C VAL A 390 23.58 18.32 5.70
N SER A 391 22.29 18.56 5.81
CA SER A 391 21.71 19.69 6.54
C SER A 391 20.43 19.21 7.24
N PHE A 392 20.42 19.26 8.55
CA PHE A 392 19.25 18.94 9.35
C PHE A 392 18.67 20.22 9.97
N LEU A 393 17.47 20.13 10.50
CA LEU A 393 16.82 21.26 11.15
C LEU A 393 17.36 21.45 12.57
N ASP A 394 17.63 22.69 12.93
CA ASP A 394 17.95 23.10 14.30
C ASP A 394 16.71 23.07 15.20
N GLU A 395 16.87 23.38 16.48
CA GLU A 395 15.78 23.43 17.47
C GLU A 395 14.66 24.42 17.11
N LYS A 396 14.96 25.43 16.32
CA LYS A 396 13.99 26.44 15.85
C LYS A 396 13.31 26.04 14.52
N GLY A 397 13.71 24.89 13.94
CA GLY A 397 13.22 24.41 12.66
C GLY A 397 13.83 25.12 11.46
N ALA A 398 14.98 25.78 11.63
CA ALA A 398 15.74 26.37 10.54
C ALA A 398 16.80 25.37 10.02
N PRO A 399 17.05 25.31 8.67
CA PRO A 399 18.10 24.48 8.13
C PRO A 399 19.49 24.92 8.64
N THR A 400 20.28 23.96 9.10
CA THR A 400 21.69 24.20 9.45
C THR A 400 22.52 24.50 8.20
N VAL A 401 23.70 25.11 8.38
CA VAL A 401 24.69 25.23 7.31
C VAL A 401 25.03 23.83 6.80
N VAL A 402 25.10 23.67 5.48
CA VAL A 402 25.40 22.37 4.86
C VAL A 402 26.83 21.92 5.19
N GLU A 403 26.97 20.66 5.57
CA GLU A 403 28.25 20.04 5.86
C GLU A 403 28.54 18.88 4.90
N ARG A 404 29.78 18.76 4.45
CA ARG A 404 30.28 17.55 3.80
C ARG A 404 30.60 16.51 4.87
N ALA A 405 29.92 15.39 4.85
CA ALA A 405 29.98 14.39 5.90
C ALA A 405 30.07 12.96 5.34
N LYS A 406 30.62 12.08 6.15
CA LYS A 406 30.57 10.64 5.95
C LYS A 406 29.36 10.08 6.68
N ILE A 407 28.55 9.30 5.96
CA ILE A 407 27.41 8.59 6.56
C ILE A 407 27.93 7.45 7.43
N LEU A 408 27.31 7.19 8.57
CA LEU A 408 27.62 6.05 9.42
C LEU A 408 27.44 4.73 8.63
N PHE A 409 28.01 3.68 9.16
CA PHE A 409 27.69 2.32 8.69
C PHE A 409 26.54 1.72 9.50
N PRO A 410 25.70 0.85 8.91
CA PRO A 410 24.65 0.16 9.61
C PRO A 410 25.19 -0.78 10.69
N LEU A 411 24.48 -0.90 11.79
CA LEU A 411 24.79 -1.88 12.85
C LEU A 411 24.15 -3.23 12.58
N SER A 412 23.14 -3.27 11.74
CA SER A 412 22.51 -4.49 11.23
C SER A 412 23.20 -4.98 9.94
N GLN A 413 22.78 -6.15 9.47
CA GLN A 413 23.30 -6.73 8.24
C GLN A 413 22.95 -5.85 7.02
N ILE A 414 23.93 -5.60 6.16
CA ILE A 414 23.72 -5.00 4.84
C ILE A 414 23.33 -6.10 3.85
N GLY A 415 22.29 -5.84 3.05
CA GLY A 415 21.82 -6.76 2.02
C GLY A 415 20.72 -7.70 2.47
N ALA A 416 20.31 -8.60 1.58
CA ALA A 416 19.15 -9.47 1.78
C ALA A 416 19.39 -10.59 2.80
N ILE A 417 18.31 -11.02 3.43
CA ILE A 417 18.26 -12.27 4.24
C ILE A 417 17.78 -13.43 3.36
N SER A 418 17.99 -14.66 3.85
CA SER A 418 17.46 -15.85 3.20
C SER A 418 15.94 -15.97 3.38
N GLU A 419 15.28 -16.71 2.48
CA GLU A 419 13.83 -17.00 2.59
C GLU A 419 13.48 -17.70 3.92
N GLY A 420 14.33 -18.62 4.40
CA GLY A 420 14.13 -19.29 5.68
C GLY A 420 14.11 -18.31 6.85
N GLN A 421 15.09 -17.41 6.93
CA GLN A 421 15.13 -16.36 7.96
C GLN A 421 13.89 -15.45 7.90
N ARG A 422 13.44 -15.08 6.68
CA ARG A 422 12.24 -14.27 6.48
C ARG A 422 10.99 -15.00 7.01
N LEU A 423 10.81 -16.27 6.66
CA LEU A 423 9.69 -17.09 7.13
C LEU A 423 9.67 -17.26 8.65
N ASP A 424 10.84 -17.44 9.27
CA ASP A 424 10.94 -17.55 10.72
C ASP A 424 10.50 -16.24 11.42
N ILE A 425 10.91 -15.09 10.90
CA ILE A 425 10.50 -13.78 11.42
C ILE A 425 8.98 -13.57 11.26
N ILE A 426 8.42 -13.93 10.10
CA ILE A 426 6.98 -13.85 9.85
C ILE A 426 6.20 -14.70 10.87
N LYS A 427 6.62 -15.97 11.08
CA LYS A 427 5.96 -16.89 12.02
C LYS A 427 6.06 -16.45 13.49
N GLN A 428 7.14 -15.77 13.86
CA GLN A 428 7.35 -15.23 15.21
C GLN A 428 6.67 -13.88 15.45
N SER A 429 6.12 -13.27 14.42
CA SER A 429 5.45 -11.97 14.50
C SER A 429 4.18 -12.05 15.35
N ARG A 430 3.95 -11.03 16.20
CA ARG A 430 2.72 -10.93 17.02
C ARG A 430 1.44 -10.81 16.20
N ILE A 431 1.55 -10.42 14.92
CA ILE A 431 0.41 -10.31 14.00
C ILE A 431 0.27 -11.53 13.08
N TYR A 432 1.05 -12.59 13.33
CA TYR A 432 0.92 -13.85 12.57
C TYR A 432 -0.50 -14.41 12.70
N GLY A 433 -1.11 -14.76 11.59
CA GLY A 433 -2.51 -15.23 11.54
C GLY A 433 -3.57 -14.12 11.49
N LYS A 434 -3.24 -12.85 11.83
CA LYS A 434 -4.23 -11.75 11.83
C LYS A 434 -4.73 -11.42 10.41
N TYR A 435 -3.85 -11.47 9.42
CA TYR A 435 -4.13 -11.05 8.04
C TYR A 435 -4.08 -12.18 7.02
N ASP A 436 -3.66 -13.38 7.41
CA ASP A 436 -3.31 -14.47 6.47
C ASP A 436 -4.53 -15.03 5.74
N THR A 437 -5.67 -15.13 6.45
CA THR A 437 -6.92 -15.66 5.89
C THR A 437 -7.84 -14.54 5.45
N MET A 438 -8.24 -14.56 4.17
CA MET A 438 -9.30 -13.65 3.69
C MET A 438 -10.63 -13.99 4.35
N ILE A 439 -11.36 -12.94 4.73
CA ILE A 439 -12.72 -13.03 5.25
C ILE A 439 -13.67 -12.61 4.13
N ASP A 440 -14.56 -13.52 3.75
CA ASP A 440 -15.61 -13.26 2.76
C ASP A 440 -16.95 -13.22 3.51
N ARG A 441 -17.39 -12.03 3.88
CA ARG A 441 -18.69 -11.80 4.53
C ARG A 441 -19.69 -11.26 3.53
N GLU A 442 -20.99 -11.31 3.90
CA GLU A 442 -22.05 -10.71 3.10
C GLU A 442 -21.76 -9.23 2.83
N SER A 443 -21.75 -8.83 1.58
CA SER A 443 -21.40 -7.50 1.08
C SER A 443 -22.32 -7.08 -0.06
N ALA A 444 -22.03 -6.00 -0.76
CA ALA A 444 -22.86 -5.47 -1.83
C ALA A 444 -23.18 -6.52 -2.90
N PHE A 445 -22.21 -7.38 -3.25
CA PHE A 445 -22.41 -8.44 -4.23
C PHE A 445 -23.53 -9.41 -3.84
N GLU A 446 -23.48 -9.96 -2.62
CA GLU A 446 -24.48 -10.93 -2.14
C GLU A 446 -25.86 -10.28 -1.96
N VAL A 447 -25.89 -9.03 -1.47
CA VAL A 447 -27.15 -8.29 -1.31
C VAL A 447 -27.80 -8.01 -2.65
N LEU A 448 -27.07 -7.49 -3.62
CA LEU A 448 -27.57 -7.20 -4.96
C LEU A 448 -28.00 -8.47 -5.70
N LEU A 449 -27.23 -9.55 -5.53
CA LEU A 449 -27.59 -10.84 -6.12
C LEU A 449 -28.94 -11.35 -5.60
N LYS A 450 -29.18 -11.29 -4.29
CA LYS A 450 -30.46 -11.65 -3.67
C LYS A 450 -31.61 -10.77 -4.19
N GLN A 451 -31.39 -9.46 -4.28
CA GLN A 451 -32.40 -8.55 -4.83
C GLN A 451 -32.75 -8.88 -6.29
N MET A 452 -31.74 -9.18 -7.10
CA MET A 452 -31.98 -9.60 -8.51
C MET A 452 -32.74 -10.93 -8.58
N GLU A 453 -32.44 -11.88 -7.72
CA GLU A 453 -33.17 -13.15 -7.63
C GLU A 453 -34.64 -12.94 -7.25
N GLU A 454 -34.89 -12.11 -6.23
CA GLU A 454 -36.24 -11.77 -5.77
C GLU A 454 -37.04 -11.04 -6.85
N GLN A 455 -36.43 -10.08 -7.54
CA GLN A 455 -37.07 -9.37 -8.67
C GLN A 455 -37.38 -10.32 -9.84
N ALA A 456 -36.48 -11.23 -10.17
CA ALA A 456 -36.69 -12.22 -11.23
C ALA A 456 -37.84 -13.18 -10.86
N LEU A 457 -37.94 -13.59 -9.59
CA LEU A 457 -39.04 -14.43 -9.08
C LEU A 457 -40.38 -13.68 -9.13
N ALA A 458 -40.40 -12.42 -8.68
CA ALA A 458 -41.61 -11.59 -8.71
C ALA A 458 -42.09 -11.33 -10.15
N ALA A 459 -41.18 -11.00 -11.07
CA ALA A 459 -41.51 -10.80 -12.48
C ALA A 459 -42.02 -12.08 -13.17
N ALA A 460 -41.53 -13.24 -12.74
CA ALA A 460 -42.01 -14.52 -13.24
C ALA A 460 -43.39 -14.86 -12.71
N ALA A 461 -43.67 -14.59 -11.41
CA ALA A 461 -44.97 -14.76 -10.81
C ALA A 461 -46.03 -13.86 -11.46
N GLU A 462 -45.70 -12.60 -11.72
CA GLU A 462 -46.58 -11.64 -12.40
C GLU A 462 -46.90 -12.05 -13.85
N LYS A 463 -45.91 -12.63 -14.56
CA LYS A 463 -46.17 -13.19 -15.89
C LYS A 463 -47.09 -14.40 -15.87
N GLU A 464 -46.93 -15.26 -14.85
CA GLU A 464 -47.79 -16.42 -14.65
C GLU A 464 -49.25 -15.99 -14.36
N GLU A 465 -49.45 -15.02 -13.49
CA GLU A 465 -50.77 -14.45 -13.19
C GLU A 465 -51.43 -13.91 -14.47
N LYS A 466 -50.69 -13.12 -15.25
CA LYS A 466 -51.19 -12.56 -16.50
C LYS A 466 -51.50 -13.63 -17.57
N GLU A 467 -50.76 -14.74 -17.63
CA GLU A 467 -51.04 -15.86 -18.52
C GLU A 467 -52.25 -16.67 -18.07
N VAL A 468 -52.38 -16.90 -16.75
CA VAL A 468 -53.55 -17.57 -16.16
C VAL A 468 -54.84 -16.75 -16.36
N GLU A 469 -54.75 -15.44 -16.25
CA GLU A 469 -55.88 -14.52 -16.46
C GLU A 469 -56.31 -14.50 -17.92
N LYS A 470 -55.38 -14.45 -18.87
CA LYS A 470 -55.64 -14.55 -20.29
C LYS A 470 -56.23 -15.92 -20.74
N GLU A 471 -55.86 -17.00 -20.05
CA GLU A 471 -56.45 -18.32 -20.33
C GLU A 471 -57.84 -18.47 -19.71
N LYS A 472 -58.11 -17.87 -18.57
CA LYS A 472 -59.47 -17.80 -17.98
C LYS A 472 -60.43 -17.02 -18.89
N GLU A 473 -59.98 -15.91 -19.47
CA GLU A 473 -60.76 -15.12 -20.42
C GLU A 473 -61.04 -15.90 -21.73
N LYS A 474 -60.19 -16.86 -22.11
CA LYS A 474 -60.38 -17.72 -23.30
C LYS A 474 -61.18 -19.02 -23.06
N GLY A 475 -61.77 -19.20 -21.88
CA GLY A 475 -62.65 -20.32 -21.57
C GLY A 475 -61.98 -21.70 -21.47
N GLY A 476 -60.66 -21.74 -21.30
CA GLY A 476 -59.89 -22.97 -21.19
C GLY A 476 -59.66 -23.45 -19.77
N LYS A 477 -59.88 -24.75 -19.49
CA LYS A 477 -59.49 -25.36 -18.20
C LYS A 477 -57.97 -25.39 -18.10
N ALA A 478 -57.42 -24.68 -17.07
CA ALA A 478 -56.00 -24.62 -16.78
C ALA A 478 -55.37 -26.04 -16.67
N LYS A 479 -54.46 -26.41 -17.56
CA LYS A 479 -53.77 -27.69 -17.50
C LYS A 479 -52.53 -27.61 -16.58
N LYS A 480 -52.36 -28.61 -15.71
CA LYS A 480 -51.20 -28.84 -14.81
C LYS A 480 -49.83 -28.72 -15.47
N GLY A 481 -49.76 -28.56 -16.81
CA GLY A 481 -48.50 -28.44 -17.59
C GLY A 481 -47.89 -27.03 -17.60
N ILE A 482 -48.64 -25.96 -17.28
CA ILE A 482 -48.16 -24.56 -17.33
C ILE A 482 -47.19 -24.28 -16.18
N MET A 483 -47.52 -24.76 -14.98
CA MET A 483 -46.71 -24.62 -13.76
C MET A 483 -45.31 -25.22 -13.93
N SER A 484 -45.17 -26.32 -14.66
CA SER A 484 -43.86 -26.96 -14.95
C SER A 484 -43.04 -26.18 -15.99
N LYS A 485 -43.69 -25.48 -16.95
CA LYS A 485 -43.00 -24.65 -17.97
C LYS A 485 -42.54 -23.32 -17.37
N VAL A 486 -43.31 -22.71 -16.48
CA VAL A 486 -42.94 -21.46 -15.82
C VAL A 486 -41.83 -21.69 -14.80
N LEU A 487 -41.89 -22.75 -14.00
CA LEU A 487 -40.81 -23.13 -13.10
C LEU A 487 -39.51 -23.41 -13.85
N LYS A 488 -39.58 -24.01 -15.04
CA LYS A 488 -38.43 -24.17 -15.93
C LYS A 488 -37.93 -22.84 -16.49
N ALA A 489 -38.80 -21.91 -16.84
CA ALA A 489 -38.42 -20.61 -17.37
C ALA A 489 -37.78 -19.73 -16.27
N VAL A 490 -38.30 -19.77 -15.04
CA VAL A 490 -37.72 -19.09 -13.88
C VAL A 490 -36.34 -19.64 -13.53
N THR A 491 -36.22 -20.96 -13.43
CA THR A 491 -34.91 -21.60 -13.20
C THR A 491 -33.93 -21.31 -14.33
N THR A 492 -34.38 -21.22 -15.58
CA THR A 492 -33.50 -20.87 -16.71
C THR A 492 -33.12 -19.39 -16.70
N ALA A 493 -34.02 -18.48 -16.36
CA ALA A 493 -33.72 -17.04 -16.26
C ALA A 493 -32.77 -16.75 -15.11
N VAL A 494 -33.01 -17.29 -13.91
CA VAL A 494 -32.12 -17.15 -12.76
C VAL A 494 -30.75 -17.80 -13.03
N THR A 495 -30.72 -18.99 -13.61
CA THR A 495 -29.44 -19.64 -13.96
C THR A 495 -28.70 -18.96 -15.12
N SER A 496 -29.40 -18.34 -16.08
CA SER A 496 -28.72 -17.59 -17.16
C SER A 496 -28.17 -16.26 -16.64
N THR A 497 -28.85 -15.58 -15.73
CA THR A 497 -28.38 -14.34 -15.09
C THR A 497 -27.23 -14.63 -14.14
N MET A 498 -27.34 -15.68 -13.31
CA MET A 498 -26.23 -16.17 -12.49
C MET A 498 -25.04 -16.65 -13.34
N ALA A 499 -25.26 -17.33 -14.44
CA ALA A 499 -24.21 -17.77 -15.33
C ALA A 499 -23.56 -16.61 -16.08
N ALA A 500 -24.26 -15.52 -16.33
CA ALA A 500 -23.66 -14.30 -16.88
C ALA A 500 -22.78 -13.58 -15.86
N ILE A 501 -23.20 -13.49 -14.60
CA ILE A 501 -22.46 -12.82 -13.52
C ILE A 501 -21.33 -13.71 -13.00
N VAL A 502 -21.59 -14.99 -12.73
CA VAL A 502 -20.62 -15.96 -12.23
C VAL A 502 -19.75 -16.53 -13.37
N GLY A 503 -20.28 -16.60 -14.59
CA GLY A 503 -19.59 -17.12 -15.76
C GLY A 503 -18.45 -16.24 -16.24
N THR A 504 -18.56 -14.92 -16.14
CA THR A 504 -17.45 -13.98 -16.36
C THR A 504 -16.38 -14.15 -15.30
N TRP A 505 -16.76 -14.26 -14.02
CA TRP A 505 -15.83 -14.45 -12.91
C TRP A 505 -15.10 -15.80 -12.94
N VAL A 506 -15.79 -16.88 -13.32
CA VAL A 506 -15.22 -18.25 -13.40
C VAL A 506 -14.43 -18.46 -14.69
N SER A 507 -14.84 -17.85 -15.81
CA SER A 507 -14.11 -17.91 -17.10
C SER A 507 -12.73 -17.28 -17.00
N ASP A 508 -12.60 -16.17 -16.29
CA ASP A 508 -11.33 -15.45 -16.16
C ASP A 508 -10.34 -16.13 -15.21
N LYS A 509 -10.85 -16.79 -14.17
CA LYS A 509 -10.02 -17.62 -13.26
C LYS A 509 -9.52 -18.92 -13.92
N ILE A 510 -10.12 -19.35 -15.05
CA ILE A 510 -9.84 -20.61 -15.73
C ILE A 510 -8.87 -20.45 -16.93
N SER A 511 -8.65 -19.24 -17.45
CA SER A 511 -7.78 -19.04 -18.63
C SER A 511 -6.29 -19.33 -18.41
N GLY A 512 -5.87 -19.57 -17.17
CA GLY A 512 -4.46 -19.75 -16.79
C GLY A 512 -3.88 -21.18 -16.84
N LYS A 513 -4.66 -22.27 -16.87
CA LYS A 513 -4.12 -23.65 -17.03
C LYS A 513 -5.21 -24.66 -17.41
N LYS A 514 -4.99 -25.36 -18.52
CA LYS A 514 -5.82 -26.50 -18.97
C LYS A 514 -5.57 -27.75 -18.11
N THR A 515 -6.54 -28.15 -17.28
CA THR A 515 -6.59 -29.50 -16.72
C THR A 515 -8.03 -30.03 -16.71
N LYS A 516 -8.19 -31.31 -17.07
CA LYS A 516 -9.48 -32.02 -17.25
C LYS A 516 -10.39 -32.10 -16.00
N SER A 517 -9.92 -31.69 -14.83
CA SER A 517 -10.65 -31.77 -13.54
C SER A 517 -11.56 -30.56 -13.26
N ARG A 518 -11.52 -29.50 -14.07
CA ARG A 518 -12.16 -28.19 -13.80
C ARG A 518 -13.64 -28.08 -14.17
N LYS A 519 -14.11 -28.87 -15.15
CA LYS A 519 -15.56 -28.95 -15.46
C LYS A 519 -16.40 -29.39 -14.26
N SER A 520 -15.86 -30.24 -13.40
CA SER A 520 -16.55 -30.77 -12.23
C SER A 520 -16.78 -29.74 -11.10
N ALA A 521 -15.90 -28.76 -10.92
CA ALA A 521 -16.05 -27.74 -9.86
C ALA A 521 -17.12 -26.69 -10.23
N THR A 522 -17.10 -26.22 -11.46
CA THR A 522 -18.11 -25.27 -11.97
C THR A 522 -19.50 -25.91 -12.03
N GLU A 523 -19.59 -27.17 -12.49
CA GLU A 523 -20.85 -27.94 -12.46
C GLU A 523 -21.33 -28.21 -11.03
N LYS A 524 -20.45 -28.37 -10.05
CA LYS A 524 -20.82 -28.54 -8.63
C LYS A 524 -21.33 -27.23 -8.02
N ILE A 525 -20.70 -26.08 -8.30
CA ILE A 525 -21.13 -24.77 -7.80
C ILE A 525 -22.50 -24.41 -8.41
N VAL A 526 -22.66 -24.55 -9.70
CA VAL A 526 -23.95 -24.34 -10.40
C VAL A 526 -25.01 -25.34 -9.94
N LYS A 527 -24.68 -26.61 -9.75
CA LYS A 527 -25.60 -27.61 -9.18
C LYS A 527 -25.99 -27.35 -7.75
N ASN A 528 -25.08 -26.89 -6.90
CA ASN A 528 -25.39 -26.58 -5.50
C ASN A 528 -26.27 -25.32 -5.38
N ALA A 529 -25.98 -24.27 -6.16
CA ALA A 529 -26.81 -23.09 -6.24
C ALA A 529 -28.22 -23.44 -6.78
N THR A 530 -28.30 -24.20 -7.88
CA THR A 530 -29.57 -24.65 -8.46
C THR A 530 -30.35 -25.58 -7.54
N SER A 531 -29.69 -26.44 -6.74
CA SER A 531 -30.36 -27.35 -5.82
C SER A 531 -30.88 -26.65 -4.55
N SER A 532 -30.22 -25.58 -4.09
CA SER A 532 -30.71 -24.78 -2.97
C SER A 532 -31.95 -23.96 -3.38
N VAL A 533 -31.89 -23.30 -4.53
CA VAL A 533 -32.99 -22.54 -5.12
C VAL A 533 -34.20 -23.45 -5.37
N THR A 534 -33.98 -24.63 -5.97
CA THR A 534 -35.08 -25.59 -6.23
C THR A 534 -35.70 -26.13 -4.94
N ARG A 535 -34.93 -26.33 -3.83
CA ARG A 535 -35.47 -26.76 -2.54
C ARG A 535 -36.26 -25.65 -1.84
N THR A 536 -35.80 -24.40 -1.93
CA THR A 536 -36.49 -23.26 -1.32
C THR A 536 -37.82 -23.00 -2.04
N ILE A 537 -37.81 -22.95 -3.37
CA ILE A 537 -39.00 -22.78 -4.21
C ILE A 537 -40.00 -23.94 -3.99
N SER A 538 -39.56 -25.19 -3.91
CA SER A 538 -40.44 -26.33 -3.66
C SER A 538 -41.06 -26.29 -2.26
N ARG A 539 -40.37 -25.77 -1.27
CA ARG A 539 -40.85 -25.71 0.12
C ARG A 539 -41.85 -24.58 0.33
N ASP A 540 -41.62 -23.42 -0.27
CA ASP A 540 -42.48 -22.24 -0.12
C ASP A 540 -43.75 -22.33 -0.98
N ILE A 541 -43.67 -22.92 -2.18
CA ILE A 541 -44.86 -23.16 -3.04
C ILE A 541 -45.74 -24.30 -2.49
N LEU A 542 -45.14 -25.40 -2.00
CA LEU A 542 -45.89 -26.50 -1.40
C LEU A 542 -46.46 -26.15 -0.02
N GLY A 543 -45.79 -25.27 0.74
CA GLY A 543 -46.26 -24.80 2.06
C GLY A 543 -47.46 -23.86 1.99
N ASN A 544 -47.64 -23.11 0.91
CA ASN A 544 -48.76 -22.20 0.70
C ASN A 544 -49.97 -22.84 -0.02
N LEU A 545 -49.84 -24.05 -0.56
CA LEU A 545 -50.93 -24.80 -1.22
C LEU A 545 -51.64 -25.78 -0.29
N VAL A 546 -51.19 -25.91 0.96
CA VAL A 546 -51.80 -26.82 1.98
C VAL A 546 -52.47 -26.01 3.13
N LYS A 547 -52.58 -24.72 2.98
CA LYS A 547 -53.48 -23.86 3.73
C LYS A 547 -54.49 -23.29 2.75
#